data_0f82b66d31c2532e90f140293f61605a
#
_entry.id   0f82b66d31c2532e90f140293f61605a
#
_cell.length_a   1.000
_cell.length_b   1.000
_cell.length_c   1.000
_cell.angle_alpha   90.00
_cell.angle_beta   90.00
_cell.angle_gamma   90.00
#
_symmetry.space_group_name_H-M   'P 1'
#
loop_
_entity.id
_entity.type
_entity.pdbx_description
1 polymer ?
#
loop_
_entity_poly.entity_id
_entity_poly.type
_entity_poly.pdbx_seq_one_letter_code
_entity_poly.pdbx_strand_id
1 'polypeptide(L)'
;INIKNYKNYGNKIVIKDIRHHKFRGDLGKSMFGVAGLIAPVLGILIDWQGKINEATRPNLASILGFIKENALYFYFILILCLVVGYILSRDGKRIQWTTLQTILDDLQSISYTSQETENDKHRVTLFQYKKWCWQRHKLNVFAWYKSHKSRKVNPGCGWLVPVLRSNDQGKNTKVLFAVTDSSDFSEGIVGRCWATKNTIALSELPKVIVTSASQQRQRYAKRCFLPQEYVDSALEKRKLLARSLFAIPVMANNGEQWGVIIWDSVSPTGINSLEAEKAYSAVMNTISHLTEDL
;
A
#
# COMPACT_ATOMS: atom_id res chain seq x y z
N ILE A 1 26.27 14.13 14.99
CA ILE A 1 25.51 13.05 15.64
C ILE A 1 25.93 11.75 14.96
N ASN A 2 26.45 10.82 15.76
CA ASN A 2 27.23 9.68 15.28
C ASN A 2 26.28 8.59 14.72
N ILE A 3 26.16 8.51 13.40
CA ILE A 3 25.29 7.59 12.63
C ILE A 3 25.50 6.10 13.01
N LYS A 4 26.69 5.74 13.53
CA LYS A 4 26.99 4.36 13.98
C LYS A 4 26.14 3.92 15.20
N ASN A 5 25.77 4.82 16.10
CA ASN A 5 24.98 4.49 17.29
C ASN A 5 23.47 4.35 17.00
N TYR A 6 22.96 5.03 15.97
CA TYR A 6 21.55 4.88 15.54
C TYR A 6 21.25 3.49 14.95
N LYS A 7 22.23 2.90 14.23
CA LYS A 7 22.08 1.59 13.58
C LYS A 7 21.86 0.43 14.56
N ASN A 8 22.37 0.51 15.79
CA ASN A 8 22.31 -0.61 16.74
C ASN A 8 21.13 -0.56 17.73
N TYR A 9 20.61 0.61 18.06
CA TYR A 9 19.50 0.75 19.02
C TYR A 9 18.14 0.78 18.34
N GLY A 10 17.99 1.53 17.24
CA GLY A 10 16.74 1.63 16.49
C GLY A 10 16.30 0.29 15.92
N ASN A 11 17.22 -0.45 15.26
CA ASN A 11 16.89 -1.74 14.64
C ASN A 11 16.45 -2.82 15.64
N LYS A 12 17.02 -2.87 16.87
CA LYS A 12 16.64 -3.90 17.85
C LYS A 12 15.24 -3.66 18.45
N ILE A 13 14.88 -2.41 18.69
CA ILE A 13 13.56 -2.05 19.25
C ILE A 13 12.48 -2.23 18.19
N VAL A 14 12.70 -1.70 16.98
CA VAL A 14 11.76 -1.82 15.86
C VAL A 14 11.50 -3.28 15.48
N ILE A 15 12.55 -4.12 15.38
CA ILE A 15 12.40 -5.55 15.03
C ILE A 15 11.65 -6.32 16.12
N LYS A 16 11.83 -6.00 17.40
CA LYS A 16 11.12 -6.67 18.50
C LYS A 16 9.64 -6.33 18.51
N ASP A 17 9.30 -5.07 18.30
CA ASP A 17 7.90 -4.63 18.18
C ASP A 17 7.23 -5.21 16.93
N ILE A 18 7.87 -5.18 15.78
CA ILE A 18 7.34 -5.74 14.53
C ILE A 18 7.01 -7.23 14.70
N ARG A 19 7.90 -8.04 15.32
CA ARG A 19 7.62 -9.46 15.56
C ARG A 19 6.40 -9.69 16.46
N HIS A 20 6.26 -8.89 17.50
CA HIS A 20 5.14 -9.01 18.43
C HIS A 20 3.81 -8.67 17.75
N HIS A 21 3.81 -7.68 16.87
CA HIS A 21 2.63 -7.25 16.14
C HIS A 21 2.28 -8.18 14.97
N LYS A 22 3.28 -8.73 14.26
CA LYS A 22 3.06 -9.78 13.27
C LYS A 22 2.40 -10.99 13.93
N PHE A 23 2.92 -11.44 15.06
CA PHE A 23 2.32 -12.55 15.83
C PHE A 23 0.86 -12.28 16.23
N ARG A 24 0.53 -11.06 16.68
CA ARG A 24 -0.85 -10.68 17.00
C ARG A 24 -1.75 -10.69 15.77
N GLY A 25 -1.29 -10.19 14.64
CA GLY A 25 -2.02 -10.22 13.39
C GLY A 25 -2.28 -11.64 12.89
N ASP A 26 -1.26 -12.50 12.94
CA ASP A 26 -1.37 -13.91 12.53
C ASP A 26 -2.28 -14.71 13.49
N LEU A 27 -2.20 -14.44 14.79
CA LEU A 27 -3.12 -15.01 15.79
C LEU A 27 -4.57 -14.59 15.49
N GLY A 28 -4.80 -13.32 15.16
CA GLY A 28 -6.13 -12.82 14.78
C GLY A 28 -6.68 -13.52 13.53
N LYS A 29 -5.87 -13.68 12.49
CA LYS A 29 -6.24 -14.42 11.27
C LYS A 29 -6.55 -15.90 11.57
N SER A 30 -5.72 -16.55 12.40
CA SER A 30 -5.91 -17.94 12.81
C SER A 30 -7.21 -18.12 13.59
N MET A 31 -7.49 -17.24 14.57
CA MET A 31 -8.76 -17.27 15.34
C MET A 31 -9.96 -17.12 14.42
N PHE A 32 -9.89 -16.22 13.44
CA PHE A 32 -10.94 -16.01 12.47
C PHE A 32 -11.18 -17.26 11.60
N GLY A 33 -10.10 -17.86 11.09
CA GLY A 33 -10.17 -19.08 10.28
C GLY A 33 -10.72 -20.29 11.05
N VAL A 34 -10.23 -20.49 12.26
CA VAL A 34 -10.68 -21.58 13.14
C VAL A 34 -12.17 -21.43 13.51
N ALA A 35 -12.59 -20.24 13.90
CA ALA A 35 -14.00 -19.98 14.23
C ALA A 35 -14.93 -20.17 13.01
N GLY A 36 -14.48 -19.76 11.82
CA GLY A 36 -15.19 -19.94 10.57
C GLY A 36 -15.36 -21.42 10.15
N LEU A 37 -14.39 -22.28 10.50
CA LEU A 37 -14.48 -23.72 10.24
C LEU A 37 -15.32 -24.45 11.31
N ILE A 38 -15.21 -24.08 12.57
CA ILE A 38 -15.93 -24.76 13.67
C ILE A 38 -17.42 -24.45 13.62
N ALA A 39 -17.85 -23.26 13.23
CA ALA A 39 -19.27 -22.89 13.22
C ALA A 39 -20.16 -23.80 12.34
N PRO A 40 -19.83 -24.11 11.07
CA PRO A 40 -20.61 -25.07 10.28
C PRO A 40 -20.55 -26.48 10.83
N VAL A 41 -19.38 -26.92 11.33
CA VAL A 41 -19.25 -28.26 11.93
C VAL A 41 -20.16 -28.43 13.15
N LEU A 42 -20.22 -27.39 13.99
CA LEU A 42 -21.12 -27.38 15.16
C LEU A 42 -22.59 -27.50 14.72
N GLY A 43 -23.02 -26.81 13.66
CA GLY A 43 -24.35 -26.90 13.09
C GLY A 43 -24.67 -28.32 12.61
N ILE A 44 -23.75 -28.98 11.91
CA ILE A 44 -23.89 -30.35 11.44
C ILE A 44 -24.02 -31.33 12.62
N LEU A 45 -23.21 -31.17 13.66
CA LEU A 45 -23.23 -32.03 14.86
C LEU A 45 -24.56 -31.94 15.61
N ILE A 46 -25.12 -30.72 15.70
CA ILE A 46 -26.43 -30.49 16.32
C ILE A 46 -27.56 -31.18 15.51
N ASP A 47 -27.52 -31.07 14.17
CA ASP A 47 -28.50 -31.75 13.29
C ASP A 47 -28.38 -33.28 13.36
N TRP A 48 -27.15 -33.79 13.46
CA TRP A 48 -26.88 -35.22 13.55
C TRP A 48 -27.41 -35.87 14.84
N GLN A 49 -27.47 -35.14 15.95
CA GLN A 49 -27.95 -35.66 17.22
C GLN A 49 -29.39 -36.25 17.09
N GLY A 50 -30.24 -35.58 16.31
CA GLY A 50 -31.62 -36.08 16.06
C GLY A 50 -31.72 -37.35 15.24
N LYS A 51 -30.63 -37.79 14.60
CA LYS A 51 -30.56 -38.94 13.69
C LYS A 51 -29.83 -40.15 14.31
N ILE A 52 -29.18 -39.99 15.47
CA ILE A 52 -28.42 -41.06 16.10
C ILE A 52 -29.30 -41.85 17.05
N ASN A 53 -29.32 -43.17 16.85
CA ASN A 53 -30.04 -44.10 17.74
C ASN A 53 -29.19 -44.32 19.04
N GLU A 54 -29.76 -43.90 20.18
CA GLU A 54 -29.10 -43.99 21.50
C GLU A 54 -28.80 -45.44 21.89
N ALA A 55 -29.59 -46.39 21.47
CA ALA A 55 -29.39 -47.82 21.77
C ALA A 55 -28.14 -48.40 21.11
N THR A 56 -27.71 -47.85 19.95
CA THR A 56 -26.55 -48.38 19.23
C THR A 56 -25.24 -47.67 19.52
N ARG A 57 -25.27 -46.38 19.95
CA ARG A 57 -24.09 -45.58 20.22
C ARG A 57 -24.29 -44.60 21.43
N PRO A 58 -24.39 -45.10 22.66
CA PRO A 58 -24.77 -44.29 23.83
C PRO A 58 -23.75 -43.18 24.14
N ASN A 59 -22.43 -43.43 24.00
CA ASN A 59 -21.41 -42.41 24.28
C ASN A 59 -21.45 -41.23 23.30
N LEU A 60 -21.74 -41.53 22.03
CA LEU A 60 -21.79 -40.50 20.98
C LEU A 60 -23.09 -39.67 21.11
N ALA A 61 -24.21 -40.32 21.47
CA ALA A 61 -25.46 -39.64 21.76
C ALA A 61 -25.35 -38.68 22.95
N SER A 62 -24.65 -39.08 24.03
CA SER A 62 -24.39 -38.25 25.20
C SER A 62 -23.52 -36.99 24.86
N ILE A 63 -22.45 -37.17 24.07
CA ILE A 63 -21.61 -36.04 23.66
C ILE A 63 -22.40 -35.04 22.79
N LEU A 64 -23.17 -35.55 21.82
CA LEU A 64 -23.96 -34.68 20.96
C LEU A 64 -25.12 -34.03 21.69
N GLY A 65 -25.69 -34.69 22.70
CA GLY A 65 -26.69 -34.12 23.62
C GLY A 65 -26.09 -32.92 24.37
N PHE A 66 -24.92 -33.11 24.97
CA PHE A 66 -24.18 -32.01 25.66
C PHE A 66 -23.91 -30.83 24.74
N ILE A 67 -23.46 -31.09 23.50
CA ILE A 67 -23.19 -30.02 22.50
C ILE A 67 -24.47 -29.26 22.18
N LYS A 68 -25.60 -29.95 21.98
CA LYS A 68 -26.90 -29.34 21.67
C LYS A 68 -27.44 -28.50 22.84
N GLU A 69 -27.40 -29.03 24.05
CA GLU A 69 -27.84 -28.31 25.26
C GLU A 69 -27.04 -27.03 25.50
N ASN A 70 -25.74 -27.06 25.18
CA ASN A 70 -24.85 -25.95 25.34
C ASN A 70 -24.54 -25.16 24.05
N ALA A 71 -25.30 -25.40 22.98
CA ALA A 71 -25.06 -24.82 21.66
C ALA A 71 -24.97 -23.28 21.68
N LEU A 72 -25.84 -22.64 22.47
CA LEU A 72 -25.84 -21.18 22.60
C LEU A 72 -24.52 -20.63 23.17
N TYR A 73 -23.95 -21.31 24.17
CA TYR A 73 -22.64 -20.92 24.73
C TYR A 73 -21.51 -21.12 23.74
N PHE A 74 -21.52 -22.21 22.95
CA PHE A 74 -20.54 -22.46 21.92
C PHE A 74 -20.60 -21.40 20.80
N TYR A 75 -21.78 -21.03 20.32
CA TYR A 75 -21.93 -19.96 19.35
C TYR A 75 -21.49 -18.60 19.91
N PHE A 76 -21.81 -18.31 21.18
CA PHE A 76 -21.34 -17.07 21.82
C PHE A 76 -19.81 -17.00 21.89
N ILE A 77 -19.13 -18.10 22.25
CA ILE A 77 -17.68 -18.18 22.27
C ILE A 77 -17.10 -17.99 20.85
N LEU A 78 -17.71 -18.60 19.83
CA LEU A 78 -17.28 -18.43 18.45
C LEU A 78 -17.42 -16.98 17.97
N ILE A 79 -18.52 -16.32 18.28
CA ILE A 79 -18.73 -14.90 17.98
C ILE A 79 -17.67 -14.04 18.70
N LEU A 80 -17.39 -14.32 19.96
CA LEU A 80 -16.34 -13.63 20.70
C LEU A 80 -14.96 -13.83 20.06
N CYS A 81 -14.63 -15.05 19.66
CA CYS A 81 -13.41 -15.36 18.91
C CYS A 81 -13.33 -14.61 17.58
N LEU A 82 -14.42 -14.48 16.84
CA LEU A 82 -14.48 -13.69 15.60
C LEU A 82 -14.22 -12.19 15.87
N VAL A 83 -14.86 -11.63 16.89
CA VAL A 83 -14.68 -10.21 17.25
C VAL A 83 -13.24 -9.94 17.69
N VAL A 84 -12.71 -10.75 18.61
CA VAL A 84 -11.32 -10.63 19.10
C VAL A 84 -10.32 -10.84 17.96
N GLY A 85 -10.53 -11.87 17.12
CA GLY A 85 -9.71 -12.14 15.94
C GLY A 85 -9.69 -10.96 14.96
N TYR A 86 -10.84 -10.33 14.72
CA TYR A 86 -10.96 -9.15 13.89
C TYR A 86 -10.17 -7.96 14.46
N ILE A 87 -10.32 -7.68 15.76
CA ILE A 87 -9.61 -6.58 16.44
C ILE A 87 -8.08 -6.79 16.35
N LEU A 88 -7.60 -8.00 16.69
CA LEU A 88 -6.17 -8.33 16.67
C LEU A 88 -5.58 -8.23 15.25
N SER A 89 -6.31 -8.70 14.24
CA SER A 89 -5.90 -8.59 12.84
C SER A 89 -5.81 -7.15 12.35
N ARG A 90 -6.74 -6.29 12.79
CA ARG A 90 -6.77 -4.86 12.44
C ARG A 90 -5.63 -4.09 13.09
N ASP A 91 -5.34 -4.34 14.36
CA ASP A 91 -4.27 -3.66 15.11
C ASP A 91 -2.88 -3.97 14.52
N GLY A 92 -2.65 -5.21 14.09
CA GLY A 92 -1.40 -5.60 13.42
C GLY A 92 -1.13 -4.74 12.17
N LYS A 93 -2.13 -4.57 11.30
CA LYS A 93 -1.99 -3.75 10.08
C LYS A 93 -1.77 -2.28 10.39
N ARG A 94 -2.44 -1.72 11.39
CA ARG A 94 -2.30 -0.31 11.77
C ARG A 94 -0.87 0.04 12.11
N ILE A 95 -0.17 -0.81 12.84
CA ILE A 95 1.21 -0.58 13.25
C ILE A 95 2.18 -0.68 12.07
N GLN A 96 1.96 -1.64 11.15
CA GLN A 96 2.75 -1.72 9.91
C GLN A 96 2.65 -0.40 9.13
N TRP A 97 1.44 0.14 8.96
CA TRP A 97 1.24 1.42 8.28
C TRP A 97 1.89 2.59 9.01
N THR A 98 1.82 2.64 10.36
CA THR A 98 2.47 3.68 11.15
C THR A 98 3.99 3.60 11.04
N THR A 99 4.57 2.40 11.08
CA THR A 99 6.02 2.22 10.91
C THR A 99 6.48 2.62 9.51
N LEU A 100 5.73 2.24 8.47
CA LEU A 100 6.02 2.68 7.09
C LEU A 100 5.94 4.21 6.95
N GLN A 101 4.97 4.86 7.64
CA GLN A 101 4.87 6.32 7.66
C GLN A 101 6.11 6.96 8.26
N THR A 102 6.56 6.46 9.43
CA THR A 102 7.80 6.96 10.08
C THR A 102 9.02 6.78 9.17
N ILE A 103 9.14 5.64 8.49
CA ILE A 103 10.23 5.40 7.53
C ILE A 103 10.17 6.42 6.38
N LEU A 104 8.98 6.73 5.84
CA LEU A 104 8.85 7.72 4.77
C LEU A 104 9.22 9.13 5.25
N ASP A 105 8.87 9.49 6.49
CA ASP A 105 9.23 10.77 7.08
C ASP A 105 10.74 10.89 7.29
N ASP A 106 11.41 9.82 7.73
CA ASP A 106 12.87 9.74 7.84
C ASP A 106 13.54 9.83 6.47
N LEU A 107 13.04 9.10 5.46
CA LEU A 107 13.53 9.18 4.09
C LEU A 107 13.41 10.61 3.54
N GLN A 108 12.30 11.31 3.84
CA GLN A 108 12.14 12.71 3.46
C GLN A 108 13.21 13.58 4.11
N SER A 109 13.44 13.45 5.40
CA SER A 109 14.39 14.30 6.14
C SER A 109 15.83 14.18 5.65
N ILE A 110 16.21 12.99 5.14
CA ILE A 110 17.57 12.68 4.68
C ILE A 110 17.78 13.08 3.23
N SER A 111 16.75 12.95 2.39
CA SER A 111 16.92 12.98 0.93
C SER A 111 16.87 14.38 0.31
N TYR A 112 16.44 15.41 1.06
CA TYR A 112 16.31 16.76 0.53
C TYR A 112 17.42 17.69 1.00
N THR A 113 17.96 18.47 0.06
CA THR A 113 19.11 19.35 0.28
C THR A 113 18.78 20.64 1.04
N SER A 114 17.51 21.05 1.05
CA SER A 114 17.04 22.22 1.77
C SER A 114 16.15 21.83 2.93
N GLN A 115 16.49 22.32 4.13
CA GLN A 115 15.62 22.24 5.32
C GLN A 115 14.42 23.21 5.25
N GLU A 116 14.05 23.67 4.04
CA GLU A 116 12.84 24.47 3.90
C GLU A 116 11.62 23.62 4.29
N THR A 117 11.18 23.83 5.51
CA THR A 117 10.09 23.15 6.22
C THR A 117 8.70 23.38 5.62
N GLU A 118 8.57 23.90 4.42
CA GLU A 118 7.28 23.93 3.74
C GLU A 118 6.93 22.52 3.25
N ASN A 119 6.19 21.83 4.09
CA ASN A 119 5.76 20.41 3.98
C ASN A 119 5.11 20.01 2.63
N ASP A 120 4.73 20.97 1.81
CA ASP A 120 4.11 20.72 0.50
C ASP A 120 5.11 20.79 -0.67
N LYS A 121 6.35 21.24 -0.44
CA LYS A 121 7.36 21.40 -1.50
C LYS A 121 8.19 20.15 -1.76
N HIS A 122 8.37 19.31 -0.74
CA HIS A 122 9.22 18.12 -0.77
C HIS A 122 8.46 16.93 -0.17
N ARG A 123 8.29 15.86 -0.93
CA ARG A 123 7.42 14.75 -0.53
C ARG A 123 8.02 13.41 -0.91
N VAL A 124 7.79 12.43 -0.05
CA VAL A 124 8.02 11.02 -0.35
C VAL A 124 6.66 10.31 -0.35
N THR A 125 6.34 9.60 -1.42
CA THR A 125 5.05 8.91 -1.54
C THR A 125 5.29 7.44 -1.88
N LEU A 126 4.66 6.55 -1.14
CA LEU A 126 4.64 5.11 -1.40
C LEU A 126 3.40 4.75 -2.21
N PHE A 127 3.62 4.12 -3.35
CA PHE A 127 2.58 3.59 -4.22
C PHE A 127 2.54 2.07 -4.13
N GLN A 128 1.35 1.50 -3.96
CA GLN A 128 1.10 0.07 -4.01
C GLN A 128 0.55 -0.32 -5.38
N TYR A 129 1.03 -1.43 -5.94
CA TYR A 129 0.43 -2.01 -7.14
C TYR A 129 -0.90 -2.70 -6.81
N LYS A 130 -1.92 -2.42 -7.64
CA LYS A 130 -3.22 -3.09 -7.60
C LYS A 130 -3.62 -3.50 -9.01
N LYS A 131 -3.93 -4.79 -9.21
CA LYS A 131 -4.37 -5.30 -10.50
C LYS A 131 -5.65 -4.61 -10.99
N TRP A 132 -6.55 -4.28 -10.06
CA TRP A 132 -7.84 -3.65 -10.35
C TRP A 132 -8.01 -2.34 -9.59
N CYS A 133 -8.48 -1.29 -10.26
CA CYS A 133 -8.84 -0.02 -9.64
C CYS A 133 -10.06 0.61 -10.33
N TRP A 134 -11.17 0.67 -9.59
CA TRP A 134 -12.41 1.27 -10.06
C TRP A 134 -12.49 2.79 -9.84
N GLN A 135 -11.59 3.34 -9.03
CA GLN A 135 -11.70 4.74 -8.55
C GLN A 135 -11.54 5.78 -9.65
N ARG A 136 -10.75 5.49 -10.70
CA ARG A 136 -10.49 6.46 -11.76
C ARG A 136 -11.69 6.69 -12.68
N HIS A 137 -12.46 5.67 -12.94
CA HIS A 137 -13.53 5.70 -13.95
C HIS A 137 -14.94 5.61 -13.38
N LYS A 138 -15.11 5.44 -12.06
CA LYS A 138 -16.39 5.44 -11.33
C LYS A 138 -17.52 4.69 -12.08
N LEU A 139 -17.26 3.51 -12.60
CA LEU A 139 -18.22 2.72 -13.39
C LEU A 139 -18.67 3.38 -14.71
N ASN A 140 -17.97 4.41 -15.19
CA ASN A 140 -18.28 5.03 -16.46
C ASN A 140 -17.73 4.23 -17.64
N VAL A 141 -18.56 3.35 -18.19
CA VAL A 141 -18.21 2.43 -19.28
C VAL A 141 -17.77 3.21 -20.54
N PHE A 142 -18.35 4.37 -20.82
CA PHE A 142 -17.97 5.21 -21.94
C PHE A 142 -16.56 5.81 -21.77
N ALA A 143 -16.20 6.22 -20.55
CA ALA A 143 -14.85 6.67 -20.25
C ALA A 143 -13.83 5.54 -20.40
N TRP A 144 -14.19 4.29 -20.06
CA TRP A 144 -13.35 3.10 -20.31
C TRP A 144 -13.14 2.86 -21.79
N TYR A 145 -14.22 2.90 -22.58
CA TYR A 145 -14.15 2.68 -24.01
C TYR A 145 -13.28 3.73 -24.71
N LYS A 146 -13.45 4.99 -24.37
CA LYS A 146 -12.69 6.11 -24.90
C LYS A 146 -11.21 6.05 -24.51
N SER A 147 -10.90 5.72 -23.27
CA SER A 147 -9.58 5.55 -22.70
C SER A 147 -8.89 4.31 -23.30
N HIS A 148 -9.62 3.20 -23.46
CA HIS A 148 -9.13 1.95 -24.05
C HIS A 148 -8.69 2.13 -25.50
N LYS A 149 -9.39 2.94 -26.30
CA LYS A 149 -9.08 3.16 -27.70
C LYS A 149 -7.77 3.94 -27.92
N SER A 150 -7.43 4.87 -27.01
CA SER A 150 -6.25 5.72 -27.13
C SER A 150 -5.01 5.18 -26.40
N ARG A 151 -5.15 4.42 -25.30
CA ARG A 151 -4.04 4.06 -24.41
C ARG A 151 -4.11 2.66 -23.81
N LYS A 152 -5.07 1.83 -24.17
CA LYS A 152 -5.33 0.51 -23.58
C LYS A 152 -5.48 0.54 -22.04
N VAL A 153 -5.89 1.67 -21.48
CA VAL A 153 -6.09 1.85 -20.03
C VAL A 153 -7.50 1.40 -19.66
N ASN A 154 -7.61 0.34 -18.89
CA ASN A 154 -8.86 -0.20 -18.36
C ASN A 154 -8.71 -0.49 -16.85
N PRO A 155 -9.78 -0.77 -16.09
CA PRO A 155 -9.68 -1.04 -14.67
C PRO A 155 -8.77 -2.19 -14.28
N GLY A 156 -8.54 -3.14 -15.19
CA GLY A 156 -7.71 -4.32 -14.99
C GLY A 156 -6.30 -4.24 -15.58
N CYS A 157 -5.86 -3.08 -16.11
CA CYS A 157 -4.52 -2.97 -16.72
C CYS A 157 -3.38 -2.93 -15.70
N GLY A 158 -3.70 -2.80 -14.41
CA GLY A 158 -2.73 -2.55 -13.35
C GLY A 158 -2.65 -1.06 -12.98
N TRP A 159 -2.53 -0.79 -11.70
CA TRP A 159 -2.60 0.56 -11.15
C TRP A 159 -1.61 0.74 -10.01
N LEU A 160 -0.92 1.85 -9.97
CA LEU A 160 -0.18 2.32 -8.82
C LEU A 160 -1.05 3.31 -8.05
N VAL A 161 -1.41 2.91 -6.83
CA VAL A 161 -2.29 3.64 -5.92
C VAL A 161 -1.45 4.19 -4.78
N PRO A 162 -1.48 5.51 -4.49
CA PRO A 162 -0.76 6.04 -3.35
C PRO A 162 -1.38 5.53 -2.05
N VAL A 163 -0.57 4.95 -1.19
CA VAL A 163 -1.00 4.36 0.09
C VAL A 163 -0.51 5.15 1.29
N LEU A 164 0.71 5.72 1.20
CA LEU A 164 1.31 6.56 2.23
C LEU A 164 2.06 7.73 1.60
N ARG A 165 2.17 8.81 2.35
CA ARG A 165 2.91 10.01 1.97
C ARG A 165 3.55 10.62 3.20
N SER A 166 4.82 11.03 3.11
CA SER A 166 5.52 11.71 4.19
C SER A 166 4.78 12.99 4.60
N ASN A 167 4.79 13.29 5.89
CA ASN A 167 4.10 14.44 6.51
C ASN A 167 2.59 14.53 6.18
N ASP A 168 1.94 13.40 5.88
CA ASP A 168 0.52 13.40 5.52
C ASP A 168 -0.36 13.44 6.78
N GLN A 169 -0.85 14.61 7.10
CA GLN A 169 -1.87 14.82 8.14
C GLN A 169 -3.29 14.63 7.59
N GLY A 170 -3.52 13.58 6.78
CA GLY A 170 -4.87 13.21 6.33
C GLY A 170 -5.31 13.82 4.98
N LYS A 171 -4.40 14.42 4.22
CA LYS A 171 -4.70 14.87 2.85
C LYS A 171 -4.70 13.69 1.87
N ASN A 172 -5.87 13.22 1.46
CA ASN A 172 -6.02 12.15 0.49
C ASN A 172 -5.37 12.48 -0.86
N THR A 173 -4.25 11.86 -1.16
CA THR A 173 -3.63 11.91 -2.49
C THR A 173 -4.46 11.07 -3.46
N LYS A 174 -5.12 11.72 -4.44
CA LYS A 174 -6.02 11.05 -5.41
C LYS A 174 -5.35 10.77 -6.76
N VAL A 175 -4.01 10.72 -6.80
CA VAL A 175 -3.27 10.49 -8.04
C VAL A 175 -3.12 9.00 -8.27
N LEU A 176 -3.63 8.50 -9.39
CA LEU A 176 -3.53 7.10 -9.81
C LEU A 176 -2.77 7.05 -11.12
N PHE A 177 -1.82 6.12 -11.23
CA PHE A 177 -1.07 5.87 -12.46
C PHE A 177 -1.42 4.50 -13.02
N ALA A 178 -1.81 4.46 -14.30
CA ALA A 178 -1.97 3.20 -15.00
C ALA A 178 -0.60 2.61 -15.32
N VAL A 179 -0.45 1.31 -15.11
CA VAL A 179 0.79 0.59 -15.39
C VAL A 179 0.51 -0.66 -16.19
N THR A 180 1.42 -0.95 -17.12
CA THR A 180 1.42 -2.16 -17.93
C THR A 180 2.82 -2.75 -17.90
N ASP A 181 2.99 -3.94 -18.43
CA ASP A 181 4.31 -4.57 -18.59
C ASP A 181 5.21 -3.80 -19.58
N SER A 182 4.62 -2.91 -20.39
CA SER A 182 5.36 -2.04 -21.31
C SER A 182 5.59 -0.66 -20.72
N SER A 183 6.85 -0.21 -20.72
CA SER A 183 7.24 1.12 -20.27
C SER A 183 6.54 2.25 -21.05
N ASP A 184 6.24 2.04 -22.33
CA ASP A 184 5.67 3.08 -23.21
C ASP A 184 4.20 3.40 -22.89
N PHE A 185 3.48 2.43 -22.31
CA PHE A 185 2.08 2.58 -21.91
C PHE A 185 1.89 2.88 -20.42
N SER A 186 2.96 2.86 -19.64
CA SER A 186 2.93 3.14 -18.22
C SER A 186 2.97 4.65 -17.95
N GLU A 187 2.08 5.14 -17.09
CA GLU A 187 1.90 6.57 -16.82
C GLU A 187 2.88 7.07 -15.76
N GLY A 188 3.54 8.17 -16.08
CA GLY A 188 4.42 8.88 -15.15
C GLY A 188 5.73 8.15 -14.85
N ILE A 189 6.63 8.82 -14.13
CA ILE A 189 7.89 8.22 -13.69
C ILE A 189 7.65 6.98 -12.81
N VAL A 190 6.59 6.99 -12.01
CA VAL A 190 6.20 5.89 -11.12
C VAL A 190 5.84 4.65 -11.95
N GLY A 191 5.01 4.83 -12.99
CA GLY A 191 4.64 3.74 -13.88
C GLY A 191 5.82 3.20 -14.69
N ARG A 192 6.71 4.08 -15.16
CA ARG A 192 7.94 3.65 -15.84
C ARG A 192 8.89 2.90 -14.92
N CYS A 193 9.10 3.38 -13.69
CA CYS A 193 9.90 2.69 -12.69
C CYS A 193 9.35 1.28 -12.41
N TRP A 194 8.03 1.15 -12.31
CA TRP A 194 7.36 -0.15 -12.18
C TRP A 194 7.66 -1.06 -13.39
N ALA A 195 7.41 -0.59 -14.60
CA ALA A 195 7.53 -1.40 -15.81
C ALA A 195 8.98 -1.82 -16.13
N THR A 196 9.96 -0.95 -15.83
CA THR A 196 11.38 -1.23 -16.09
C THR A 196 12.08 -1.92 -14.94
N LYS A 197 11.47 -1.92 -13.74
CA LYS A 197 12.07 -2.39 -12.47
C LYS A 197 13.38 -1.69 -12.10
N ASN A 198 13.62 -0.52 -12.67
CA ASN A 198 14.82 0.27 -12.47
C ASN A 198 14.52 1.58 -11.75
N THR A 199 15.51 2.06 -11.00
CA THR A 199 15.49 3.41 -10.44
C THR A 199 15.52 4.45 -11.55
N ILE A 200 14.70 5.50 -11.43
CA ILE A 200 14.62 6.58 -12.40
C ILE A 200 14.74 7.92 -11.69
N ALA A 201 15.67 8.77 -12.16
CA ALA A 201 15.86 10.13 -11.67
C ALA A 201 15.59 11.15 -12.78
N LEU A 202 14.86 12.21 -12.46
CA LEU A 202 14.65 13.37 -13.33
C LEU A 202 14.93 14.63 -12.51
N SER A 203 15.87 15.44 -12.97
CA SER A 203 16.20 16.74 -12.41
C SER A 203 15.94 17.84 -13.43
N GLU A 204 15.94 19.10 -12.97
CA GLU A 204 15.86 20.30 -13.81
C GLU A 204 14.64 20.29 -14.76
N LEU A 205 13.51 19.80 -14.27
CA LEU A 205 12.26 19.90 -15.02
C LEU A 205 11.83 21.36 -15.15
N PRO A 206 11.28 21.76 -16.31
CA PRO A 206 10.87 23.15 -16.53
C PRO A 206 9.79 23.59 -15.54
N LYS A 207 9.86 24.82 -15.08
CA LYS A 207 8.78 25.44 -14.29
C LYS A 207 7.59 25.69 -15.20
N VAL A 208 6.47 25.02 -14.94
CA VAL A 208 5.22 25.16 -15.69
C VAL A 208 4.16 25.70 -14.73
N ILE A 209 3.49 26.77 -15.15
CA ILE A 209 2.41 27.43 -14.41
C ILE A 209 1.17 27.54 -15.30
N VAL A 210 0.04 27.98 -14.76
CA VAL A 210 -1.25 28.09 -15.48
C VAL A 210 -1.12 28.92 -16.75
N THR A 211 -0.29 29.98 -16.73
CA THR A 211 -0.08 30.88 -17.88
C THR A 211 0.97 30.38 -18.88
N SER A 212 1.62 29.23 -18.61
CA SER A 212 2.61 28.66 -19.53
C SER A 212 1.99 28.24 -20.86
N ALA A 213 2.71 28.46 -21.96
CA ALA A 213 2.27 28.05 -23.29
C ALA A 213 2.03 26.53 -23.37
N SER A 214 1.06 26.11 -24.21
CA SER A 214 0.71 24.69 -24.39
C SER A 214 1.93 23.82 -24.74
N GLN A 215 2.85 24.35 -25.55
CA GLN A 215 4.07 23.64 -25.94
C GLN A 215 5.01 23.37 -24.74
N GLN A 216 5.10 24.29 -23.77
CA GLN A 216 5.89 24.06 -22.53
C GLN A 216 5.24 22.99 -21.66
N ARG A 217 3.89 23.02 -21.54
CA ARG A 217 3.13 21.99 -20.82
C ARG A 217 3.31 20.61 -21.45
N GLN A 218 3.28 20.55 -22.78
CA GLN A 218 3.51 19.31 -23.51
C GLN A 218 4.93 18.78 -23.32
N ARG A 219 5.97 19.65 -23.35
CA ARG A 219 7.36 19.27 -23.09
C ARG A 219 7.53 18.70 -21.68
N TYR A 220 6.92 19.35 -20.68
CA TYR A 220 6.93 18.84 -19.30
C TYR A 220 6.25 17.47 -19.22
N ALA A 221 5.04 17.33 -19.78
CA ALA A 221 4.29 16.08 -19.79
C ALA A 221 5.11 14.95 -20.43
N LYS A 222 5.75 15.20 -21.57
CA LYS A 222 6.61 14.22 -22.25
C LYS A 222 7.82 13.81 -21.40
N ARG A 223 8.50 14.77 -20.75
CA ARG A 223 9.65 14.47 -19.87
C ARG A 223 9.26 13.66 -18.64
N CYS A 224 8.07 13.89 -18.10
CA CYS A 224 7.54 13.17 -16.94
C CYS A 224 6.75 11.90 -17.30
N PHE A 225 6.67 11.55 -18.60
CA PHE A 225 5.87 10.40 -19.09
C PHE A 225 4.38 10.49 -18.72
N LEU A 226 3.85 11.71 -18.62
CA LEU A 226 2.47 11.97 -18.25
C LEU A 226 1.63 12.33 -19.49
N PRO A 227 0.33 12.05 -19.50
CA PRO A 227 -0.59 12.66 -20.44
C PRO A 227 -0.64 14.18 -20.23
N GLN A 228 -0.76 14.93 -21.32
CA GLN A 228 -0.87 16.39 -21.25
C GLN A 228 -2.09 16.82 -20.44
N GLU A 229 -3.22 16.13 -20.59
CA GLU A 229 -4.46 16.42 -19.88
C GLU A 229 -4.28 16.32 -18.35
N TYR A 230 -3.36 15.46 -17.89
CA TYR A 230 -3.02 15.36 -16.47
C TYR A 230 -2.32 16.64 -15.98
N VAL A 231 -1.37 17.16 -16.76
CA VAL A 231 -0.65 18.40 -16.44
C VAL A 231 -1.62 19.58 -16.44
N ASP A 232 -2.46 19.69 -17.47
CA ASP A 232 -3.46 20.74 -17.58
C ASP A 232 -4.44 20.72 -16.41
N SER A 233 -4.99 19.56 -16.06
CA SER A 233 -5.90 19.41 -14.90
C SER A 233 -5.22 19.70 -13.56
N ALA A 234 -3.92 19.43 -13.42
CA ALA A 234 -3.18 19.75 -12.20
C ALA A 234 -3.00 21.28 -12.06
N LEU A 235 -2.67 21.96 -13.16
CA LEU A 235 -2.52 23.41 -13.20
C LEU A 235 -3.84 24.16 -12.97
N GLU A 236 -4.95 23.72 -13.56
CA GLU A 236 -6.28 24.25 -13.31
C GLU A 236 -6.64 24.20 -11.81
N LYS A 237 -6.24 23.12 -11.13
CA LYS A 237 -6.41 22.96 -9.67
C LYS A 237 -5.34 23.71 -8.85
N ARG A 238 -4.55 24.59 -9.48
CA ARG A 238 -3.46 25.35 -8.87
C ARG A 238 -2.44 24.50 -8.12
N LYS A 239 -2.21 23.25 -8.56
CA LYS A 239 -1.20 22.37 -7.96
C LYS A 239 0.18 22.74 -8.48
N LEU A 240 1.15 22.77 -7.57
CA LEU A 240 2.55 22.91 -7.95
C LEU A 240 3.03 21.60 -8.59
N LEU A 241 3.66 21.70 -9.75
CA LEU A 241 4.27 20.58 -10.43
C LEU A 241 5.70 20.38 -9.93
N ALA A 242 6.11 19.13 -9.79
CA ALA A 242 7.46 18.79 -9.37
C ALA A 242 8.49 19.20 -10.42
N ARG A 243 9.66 19.67 -9.97
CA ARG A 243 10.79 20.03 -10.83
C ARG A 243 11.97 19.07 -10.72
N SER A 244 11.97 18.24 -9.68
CA SER A 244 12.83 17.05 -9.59
C SER A 244 12.00 15.88 -9.09
N LEU A 245 12.28 14.68 -9.61
CA LEU A 245 11.57 13.43 -9.34
C LEU A 245 12.60 12.31 -9.23
N PHE A 246 12.43 11.44 -8.26
CA PHE A 246 13.25 10.25 -8.09
C PHE A 246 12.37 9.08 -7.68
N ALA A 247 12.42 7.95 -8.39
CA ALA A 247 11.57 6.80 -8.15
C ALA A 247 12.39 5.53 -8.02
N ILE A 248 12.06 4.71 -7.01
CA ILE A 248 12.71 3.42 -6.73
C ILE A 248 11.63 2.33 -6.65
N PRO A 249 11.83 1.15 -7.28
CA PRO A 249 10.94 0.02 -7.14
C PRO A 249 11.02 -0.57 -5.72
N VAL A 250 9.86 -0.93 -5.16
CA VAL A 250 9.75 -1.64 -3.87
C VAL A 250 9.48 -3.10 -4.13
N MET A 251 10.38 -3.94 -3.66
CA MET A 251 10.26 -5.39 -3.75
C MET A 251 9.71 -5.95 -2.44
N ALA A 252 8.79 -6.89 -2.52
CA ALA A 252 8.39 -7.68 -1.37
C ALA A 252 9.45 -8.73 -1.05
N ASN A 253 9.34 -9.35 0.12
CA ASN A 253 10.33 -10.33 0.60
C ASN A 253 10.41 -11.59 -0.27
N ASN A 254 9.33 -11.92 -0.99
CA ASN A 254 9.28 -13.02 -1.96
C ASN A 254 9.94 -12.69 -3.32
N GLY A 255 10.54 -11.50 -3.46
CA GLY A 255 11.16 -11.02 -4.71
C GLY A 255 10.17 -10.48 -5.75
N GLU A 256 8.88 -10.46 -5.46
CA GLU A 256 7.90 -9.82 -6.33
C GLU A 256 7.89 -8.30 -6.13
N GLN A 257 7.61 -7.57 -7.19
CA GLN A 257 7.49 -6.13 -7.08
C GLN A 257 6.16 -5.76 -6.45
N TRP A 258 6.21 -5.09 -5.28
CA TRP A 258 5.04 -4.68 -4.51
C TRP A 258 4.54 -3.29 -4.88
N GLY A 259 5.46 -2.38 -5.20
CA GLY A 259 5.11 -0.99 -5.44
C GLY A 259 6.28 -0.13 -5.90
N VAL A 260 6.15 1.18 -5.71
CA VAL A 260 7.17 2.18 -6.02
C VAL A 260 7.18 3.27 -4.97
N ILE A 261 8.33 3.68 -4.49
CA ILE A 261 8.50 4.92 -3.73
C ILE A 261 8.94 6.03 -4.68
N ILE A 262 8.33 7.19 -4.56
CA ILE A 262 8.72 8.38 -5.31
C ILE A 262 9.04 9.55 -4.37
N TRP A 263 10.14 10.21 -4.63
CA TRP A 263 10.49 11.53 -4.11
C TRP A 263 10.08 12.56 -5.14
N ASP A 264 9.38 13.60 -4.74
CA ASP A 264 9.04 14.73 -5.58
C ASP A 264 9.36 16.06 -4.91
N SER A 265 9.93 17.01 -5.66
CA SER A 265 10.29 18.33 -5.19
C SER A 265 9.95 19.41 -6.21
N VAL A 266 9.49 20.55 -5.74
CA VAL A 266 9.28 21.75 -6.57
C VAL A 266 10.59 22.50 -6.88
N SER A 267 11.69 22.15 -6.21
CA SER A 267 13.03 22.63 -6.54
C SER A 267 13.65 21.82 -7.66
N PRO A 268 14.35 22.43 -8.63
CA PRO A 268 14.95 21.71 -9.77
C PRO A 268 16.04 20.71 -9.35
N THR A 269 16.73 20.98 -8.26
CA THR A 269 17.83 20.16 -7.70
C THR A 269 17.55 19.80 -6.23
N GLY A 270 16.27 19.79 -5.81
CA GLY A 270 15.90 19.61 -4.41
C GLY A 270 16.14 18.20 -3.88
N ILE A 271 16.22 17.19 -4.76
CA ILE A 271 16.44 15.79 -4.38
C ILE A 271 17.91 15.44 -4.54
N ASN A 272 18.54 14.99 -3.44
CA ASN A 272 19.82 14.30 -3.49
C ASN A 272 19.58 12.81 -3.74
N SER A 273 19.61 12.41 -5.01
CA SER A 273 19.31 11.04 -5.41
C SER A 273 20.26 10.00 -4.79
N LEU A 274 21.55 10.37 -4.61
CA LEU A 274 22.55 9.48 -4.00
C LEU A 274 22.24 9.21 -2.52
N GLU A 275 21.92 10.25 -1.75
CA GLU A 275 21.54 10.09 -0.34
C GLU A 275 20.17 9.41 -0.20
N ALA A 276 19.21 9.70 -1.10
CA ALA A 276 17.93 9.02 -1.14
C ALA A 276 18.08 7.50 -1.38
N GLU A 277 18.94 7.12 -2.33
CA GLU A 277 19.23 5.70 -2.63
C GLU A 277 19.94 5.00 -1.48
N LYS A 278 20.94 5.65 -0.85
CA LYS A 278 21.61 5.11 0.34
C LYS A 278 20.65 4.94 1.52
N ALA A 279 19.82 5.96 1.78
CA ALA A 279 18.84 5.91 2.85
C ALA A 279 17.81 4.78 2.62
N TYR A 280 17.30 4.66 1.38
CA TYR A 280 16.40 3.56 1.01
C TYR A 280 17.06 2.19 1.17
N SER A 281 18.28 2.01 0.69
CA SER A 281 19.03 0.74 0.81
C SER A 281 19.20 0.31 2.27
N ALA A 282 19.33 1.27 3.20
CA ALA A 282 19.44 0.98 4.63
C ALA A 282 18.14 0.42 5.25
N VAL A 283 16.97 0.77 4.69
CA VAL A 283 15.65 0.39 5.21
C VAL A 283 14.88 -0.56 4.29
N MET A 284 15.44 -0.91 3.13
CA MET A 284 14.77 -1.73 2.10
C MET A 284 14.25 -3.05 2.66
N ASN A 285 15.06 -3.78 3.41
CA ASN A 285 14.64 -5.05 4.01
C ASN A 285 13.47 -4.87 4.99
N THR A 286 13.47 -3.78 5.75
CA THR A 286 12.38 -3.48 6.67
C THR A 286 11.09 -3.17 5.91
N ILE A 287 11.16 -2.38 4.84
CA ILE A 287 10.02 -2.08 3.98
C ILE A 287 9.49 -3.36 3.33
N SER A 288 10.37 -4.21 2.78
CA SER A 288 9.99 -5.49 2.17
C SER A 288 9.22 -6.40 3.13
N HIS A 289 9.68 -6.53 4.37
CA HIS A 289 8.98 -7.29 5.41
C HIS A 289 7.62 -6.68 5.81
N LEU A 290 7.55 -5.35 5.93
CA LEU A 290 6.32 -4.67 6.29
C LEU A 290 5.25 -4.75 5.20
N THR A 291 5.66 -4.80 3.93
CA THR A 291 4.76 -4.82 2.78
C THR A 291 4.25 -6.21 2.41
N GLU A 292 4.89 -7.28 2.87
CA GLU A 292 4.54 -8.67 2.55
C GLU A 292 3.10 -9.03 2.98
N ASP A 293 2.63 -8.50 4.10
CA ASP A 293 1.32 -8.80 4.71
C ASP A 293 0.25 -7.72 4.42
N LEU A 294 0.58 -6.65 3.66
CA LEU A 294 -0.32 -5.54 3.33
C LEU A 294 -0.95 -5.69 1.96
#